data_30a6f6ac99e8d2684a260d9cb8118c5e
#
_entry.id   30a6f6ac99e8d2684a260d9cb8118c5e
#
_cell.length_a   1.000
_cell.length_b   1.000
_cell.length_c   1.000
_cell.angle_alpha   90.00
_cell.angle_beta   90.00
_cell.angle_gamma   90.00
#
_symmetry.space_group_name_H-M   'P 1'
#
loop_
_entity.id
_entity.type
_entity.pdbx_description
1 polymer ?
#
loop_
_entity_poly.entity_id
_entity_poly.type
_entity_poly.pdbx_seq_one_letter_code
_entity_poly.pdbx_strand_id
1 'polypeptide(L)'
;GKVFQNCAALTTLPDGLFAGNPKVTTYSNALENCTALESVGLLFGKSTASAKCDRLFAGATALKSVPAGIFDGLTGSTAFNNPFSECSALETIPAGLFAKNVNATTVAQCFLNCTRLTTVPSRLFEANTKTKTLTEMFSGCSGIESIAPDAFTGLNGTSLNFQKAFLNCTSLREIPDGLLKTTQMSTYPSLFADCTGLVRVGSEVFNCASATMFNSVFDGCTSLEEVGKNMLVNPVKLTSVANLFRDCGMLRSVPVSLFDEAVKLKTLTSTFQGCASLEGESPY
;
A
#
# COMPACT_ATOMS: atom_id res chain seq x y z
N GLY A 1 -24.72 8.02 6.49
CA GLY A 1 -24.10 7.24 5.43
C GLY A 1 -25.06 6.96 4.28
N LYS A 2 -24.60 6.46 3.15
CA LYS A 2 -25.39 5.93 2.01
C LYS A 2 -26.25 6.97 1.26
N VAL A 3 -25.93 8.27 1.35
CA VAL A 3 -26.78 9.37 0.81
C VAL A 3 -26.98 9.24 -0.72
N PHE A 4 -25.94 8.89 -1.47
CA PHE A 4 -25.97 8.70 -2.93
C PHE A 4 -25.52 7.28 -3.33
N GLN A 5 -25.55 6.31 -2.38
CA GLN A 5 -25.12 4.94 -2.70
C GLN A 5 -25.91 4.41 -3.91
N ASN A 6 -25.18 3.82 -4.88
CA ASN A 6 -25.72 3.28 -6.13
C ASN A 6 -26.38 4.31 -7.08
N CYS A 7 -26.07 5.62 -6.92
CA CYS A 7 -26.50 6.63 -7.88
C CYS A 7 -25.67 6.56 -9.18
N ALA A 8 -25.93 5.55 -10.01
CA ALA A 8 -25.11 5.21 -11.17
C ALA A 8 -25.12 6.26 -12.30
N ALA A 9 -26.06 7.21 -12.30
CA ALA A 9 -26.11 8.31 -13.26
C ALA A 9 -25.46 9.61 -12.75
N LEU A 10 -24.96 9.63 -11.51
CA LEU A 10 -24.33 10.82 -10.92
C LEU A 10 -22.94 11.01 -11.50
N THR A 11 -22.69 12.12 -12.20
CA THR A 11 -21.42 12.38 -12.90
C THR A 11 -20.48 13.32 -12.14
N THR A 12 -21.01 14.28 -11.40
CA THR A 12 -20.21 15.29 -10.67
C THR A 12 -20.86 15.68 -9.36
N LEU A 13 -20.05 16.19 -8.42
CA LEU A 13 -20.51 16.76 -7.17
C LEU A 13 -19.84 18.10 -6.93
N PRO A 14 -20.59 19.13 -6.47
CA PRO A 14 -20.05 20.46 -6.22
C PRO A 14 -19.22 20.52 -4.94
N ASP A 15 -18.41 21.58 -4.81
CA ASP A 15 -17.75 21.93 -3.58
C ASP A 15 -18.76 22.15 -2.43
N GLY A 16 -18.35 21.80 -1.22
CA GLY A 16 -19.08 22.10 0.00
C GLY A 16 -20.35 21.31 0.22
N LEU A 17 -20.64 20.27 -0.58
CA LEU A 17 -21.90 19.50 -0.47
C LEU A 17 -22.21 19.05 0.97
N PHE A 18 -21.21 18.68 1.73
CA PHE A 18 -21.33 18.26 3.14
C PHE A 18 -20.80 19.30 4.14
N ALA A 19 -20.38 20.47 3.69
CA ALA A 19 -19.70 21.48 4.52
C ALA A 19 -20.56 22.05 5.64
N GLY A 20 -21.88 22.16 5.41
CA GLY A 20 -22.84 22.69 6.38
C GLY A 20 -23.23 21.71 7.49
N ASN A 21 -22.63 20.53 7.56
CA ASN A 21 -23.07 19.46 8.46
C ASN A 21 -21.97 19.00 9.44
N PRO A 22 -21.46 19.89 10.33
CA PRO A 22 -20.30 19.59 11.19
C PRO A 22 -20.55 18.50 12.24
N LYS A 23 -21.81 18.14 12.50
CA LYS A 23 -22.20 17.09 13.47
C LYS A 23 -22.37 15.72 12.86
N VAL A 24 -22.19 15.57 11.55
CA VAL A 24 -22.30 14.26 10.90
C VAL A 24 -21.14 13.38 11.35
N THR A 25 -21.46 12.19 11.86
CA THR A 25 -20.48 11.22 12.38
C THR A 25 -20.14 10.11 11.37
N THR A 26 -20.82 10.05 10.23
CA THR A 26 -20.52 9.05 9.20
C THR A 26 -20.90 9.50 7.79
N TYR A 27 -19.95 9.39 6.89
CA TYR A 27 -20.10 9.48 5.45
C TYR A 27 -19.85 8.12 4.78
N SER A 28 -19.79 7.04 5.58
CA SER A 28 -19.54 5.70 5.06
C SER A 28 -20.55 5.33 3.96
N ASN A 29 -20.05 4.80 2.85
CA ASN A 29 -20.81 4.40 1.67
C ASN A 29 -21.58 5.55 1.00
N ALA A 30 -21.28 6.81 1.30
CA ALA A 30 -22.10 7.94 0.83
C ALA A 30 -22.18 8.02 -0.70
N LEU A 31 -21.12 7.65 -1.40
CA LEU A 31 -20.96 7.68 -2.85
C LEU A 31 -20.54 6.31 -3.42
N GLU A 32 -20.75 5.24 -2.64
CA GLU A 32 -20.43 3.89 -3.06
C GLU A 32 -21.23 3.50 -4.30
N ASN A 33 -20.54 2.91 -5.29
CA ASN A 33 -21.10 2.48 -6.58
C ASN A 33 -21.76 3.61 -7.40
N CYS A 34 -21.30 4.85 -7.25
CA CYS A 34 -21.64 5.93 -8.18
C CYS A 34 -20.79 5.76 -9.45
N THR A 35 -21.12 4.78 -10.28
CA THR A 35 -20.26 4.27 -11.37
C THR A 35 -19.97 5.26 -12.48
N ALA A 36 -20.84 6.27 -12.68
CA ALA A 36 -20.63 7.35 -13.65
C ALA A 36 -19.93 8.59 -13.05
N LEU A 37 -19.60 8.60 -11.75
CA LEU A 37 -19.00 9.75 -11.10
C LEU A 37 -17.56 9.98 -11.61
N GLU A 38 -17.35 11.04 -12.39
CA GLU A 38 -16.06 11.36 -13.01
C GLU A 38 -15.20 12.29 -12.17
N SER A 39 -15.83 13.18 -11.41
CA SER A 39 -15.12 14.15 -10.60
C SER A 39 -15.92 14.60 -9.37
N VAL A 40 -15.21 15.07 -8.35
CA VAL A 40 -15.79 15.62 -7.13
C VAL A 40 -15.05 16.88 -6.73
N GLY A 41 -15.77 17.82 -6.12
CA GLY A 41 -15.17 18.99 -5.48
C GLY A 41 -14.69 18.69 -4.04
N LEU A 42 -14.30 19.70 -3.29
CA LEU A 42 -14.00 19.62 -1.85
C LEU A 42 -15.30 19.48 -1.07
N LEU A 43 -15.71 18.25 -0.78
CA LEU A 43 -17.04 17.93 -0.25
C LEU A 43 -17.26 18.39 1.20
N PHE A 44 -16.19 18.39 2.01
CA PHE A 44 -16.30 18.54 3.47
C PHE A 44 -15.86 19.92 3.92
N GLY A 45 -16.64 20.54 4.82
CA GLY A 45 -16.20 21.68 5.60
C GLY A 45 -15.31 21.24 6.78
N LYS A 46 -14.82 22.21 7.54
CA LYS A 46 -14.04 21.93 8.75
C LYS A 46 -14.92 21.21 9.77
N SER A 47 -14.65 19.96 10.03
CA SER A 47 -15.27 19.15 11.06
C SER A 47 -14.19 18.50 11.91
N THR A 48 -14.24 18.73 13.21
CA THR A 48 -13.40 18.01 14.19
C THR A 48 -14.05 16.70 14.63
N ALA A 49 -15.25 16.40 14.15
CA ALA A 49 -15.94 15.17 14.45
C ALA A 49 -15.14 13.96 13.88
N SER A 50 -15.13 12.87 14.61
CA SER A 50 -14.58 11.60 14.16
C SER A 50 -15.54 10.93 13.15
N ALA A 51 -15.68 11.56 11.98
CA ALA A 51 -16.58 11.07 10.95
C ALA A 51 -15.95 9.86 10.25
N LYS A 52 -16.71 8.77 10.13
CA LYS A 52 -16.31 7.59 9.37
C LYS A 52 -16.46 7.83 7.88
N CYS A 53 -15.47 7.40 7.10
CA CYS A 53 -15.45 7.56 5.64
C CYS A 53 -15.21 6.20 4.93
N ASP A 54 -15.52 5.10 5.61
CA ASP A 54 -15.33 3.78 5.03
C ASP A 54 -16.14 3.66 3.72
N ARG A 55 -15.51 3.19 2.66
CA ARG A 55 -16.11 2.96 1.33
C ARG A 55 -16.76 4.22 0.72
N LEU A 56 -16.25 5.42 1.03
CA LEU A 56 -16.87 6.69 0.62
C LEU A 56 -17.13 6.75 -0.89
N PHE A 57 -16.14 6.43 -1.71
CA PHE A 57 -16.19 6.39 -3.18
C PHE A 57 -16.02 4.97 -3.75
N ALA A 58 -16.09 3.92 -2.92
CA ALA A 58 -15.83 2.56 -3.37
C ALA A 58 -16.71 2.20 -4.58
N GLY A 59 -16.11 1.63 -5.64
CA GLY A 59 -16.84 1.28 -6.86
C GLY A 59 -17.24 2.48 -7.74
N ALA A 60 -16.72 3.69 -7.51
CA ALA A 60 -16.87 4.82 -8.41
C ALA A 60 -15.91 4.65 -9.61
N THR A 61 -16.25 3.74 -10.52
CA THR A 61 -15.38 3.23 -11.59
C THR A 61 -14.99 4.25 -12.64
N ALA A 62 -15.74 5.36 -12.79
CA ALA A 62 -15.41 6.46 -13.70
C ALA A 62 -14.60 7.59 -13.04
N LEU A 63 -14.35 7.53 -11.72
CA LEU A 63 -13.67 8.61 -10.99
C LEU A 63 -12.18 8.67 -11.36
N LYS A 64 -11.78 9.71 -12.11
CA LYS A 64 -10.42 9.88 -12.66
C LYS A 64 -9.46 10.52 -11.66
N SER A 65 -9.96 11.43 -10.84
CA SER A 65 -9.15 12.17 -9.86
C SER A 65 -9.99 12.67 -8.70
N VAL A 66 -9.33 13.00 -7.60
CA VAL A 66 -9.91 13.71 -6.46
C VAL A 66 -9.07 14.95 -6.16
N PRO A 67 -9.66 16.05 -5.66
CA PRO A 67 -8.89 17.26 -5.33
C PRO A 67 -7.92 17.00 -4.16
N ALA A 68 -6.78 17.70 -4.17
CA ALA A 68 -5.93 17.78 -3.00
C ALA A 68 -6.74 18.30 -1.81
N GLY A 69 -6.58 17.68 -0.63
CA GLY A 69 -7.34 18.08 0.56
C GLY A 69 -8.79 17.57 0.62
N ILE A 70 -9.19 16.60 -0.22
CA ILE A 70 -10.53 15.99 -0.14
C ILE A 70 -10.93 15.57 1.28
N PHE A 71 -9.96 15.17 2.12
CA PHE A 71 -10.18 14.76 3.51
C PHE A 71 -9.79 15.83 4.54
N ASP A 72 -9.35 17.02 4.14
CA ASP A 72 -8.83 18.06 5.05
C ASP A 72 -9.87 18.52 6.08
N GLY A 73 -11.15 18.46 5.74
CA GLY A 73 -12.24 18.77 6.64
C GLY A 73 -12.53 17.71 7.71
N LEU A 74 -11.88 16.54 7.66
CA LEU A 74 -12.18 15.38 8.50
C LEU A 74 -11.05 15.07 9.51
N THR A 75 -10.56 16.10 10.21
CA THR A 75 -9.38 16.03 11.10
C THR A 75 -9.55 15.11 12.30
N GLY A 76 -10.78 14.83 12.72
CA GLY A 76 -11.10 13.89 13.80
C GLY A 76 -11.19 12.44 13.37
N SER A 77 -11.16 12.14 12.06
CA SER A 77 -11.33 10.78 11.57
C SER A 77 -10.11 9.91 11.89
N THR A 78 -10.37 8.70 12.36
CA THR A 78 -9.35 7.71 12.74
C THR A 78 -9.23 6.56 11.74
N ALA A 79 -10.16 6.43 10.79
CA ALA A 79 -10.20 5.35 9.82
C ALA A 79 -10.62 5.85 8.44
N PHE A 80 -9.89 5.38 7.43
CA PHE A 80 -10.14 5.57 6.00
C PHE A 80 -10.03 4.21 5.30
N ASN A 81 -10.96 3.28 5.63
CA ASN A 81 -10.94 1.96 5.02
C ASN A 81 -11.70 1.97 3.69
N ASN A 82 -11.08 1.46 2.65
CA ASN A 82 -11.68 1.31 1.31
C ASN A 82 -12.21 2.59 0.65
N PRO A 83 -11.81 3.83 0.97
CA PRO A 83 -12.50 5.01 0.49
C PRO A 83 -12.51 5.11 -1.05
N PHE A 84 -11.49 4.58 -1.74
CA PHE A 84 -11.36 4.54 -3.19
C PHE A 84 -11.26 3.12 -3.76
N SER A 85 -11.60 2.09 -2.98
CA SER A 85 -11.58 0.71 -3.47
C SER A 85 -12.37 0.58 -4.77
N GLU A 86 -11.79 -0.10 -5.77
CA GLU A 86 -12.42 -0.33 -7.09
C GLU A 86 -12.69 0.95 -7.92
N CYS A 87 -12.05 2.08 -7.58
CA CYS A 87 -12.04 3.26 -8.45
C CYS A 87 -11.08 3.02 -9.64
N SER A 88 -11.49 2.16 -10.58
CA SER A 88 -10.62 1.64 -11.63
C SER A 88 -10.12 2.70 -12.62
N ALA A 89 -10.81 3.84 -12.75
CA ALA A 89 -10.37 4.98 -13.58
C ALA A 89 -9.46 5.96 -12.83
N LEU A 90 -9.21 5.79 -11.51
CA LEU A 90 -8.40 6.73 -10.73
C LEU A 90 -6.93 6.66 -11.17
N GLU A 91 -6.40 7.79 -11.69
CA GLU A 91 -5.08 7.86 -12.32
C GLU A 91 -3.99 8.35 -11.35
N THR A 92 -4.34 9.20 -10.39
CA THR A 92 -3.37 9.83 -9.49
C THR A 92 -3.87 9.93 -8.05
N ILE A 93 -2.93 9.89 -7.11
CA ILE A 93 -3.15 10.19 -5.70
C ILE A 93 -2.65 11.61 -5.44
N PRO A 94 -3.47 12.55 -4.94
CA PRO A 94 -3.01 13.90 -4.64
C PRO A 94 -1.91 13.89 -3.58
N ALA A 95 -0.90 14.76 -3.76
CA ALA A 95 0.11 14.97 -2.74
C ALA A 95 -0.55 15.42 -1.42
N GLY A 96 -0.09 14.84 -0.30
CA GLY A 96 -0.61 15.19 1.03
C GLY A 96 -2.06 14.79 1.27
N LEU A 97 -2.60 13.79 0.56
CA LEU A 97 -4.00 13.33 0.69
C LEU A 97 -4.46 13.19 2.15
N PHE A 98 -3.58 12.72 3.05
CA PHE A 98 -3.87 12.52 4.47
C PHE A 98 -3.17 13.55 5.38
N ALA A 99 -2.61 14.63 4.86
CA ALA A 99 -1.75 15.55 5.62
C ALA A 99 -2.46 16.20 6.84
N LYS A 100 -3.77 16.38 6.81
CA LYS A 100 -4.56 16.90 7.93
C LYS A 100 -5.19 15.81 8.81
N ASN A 101 -5.08 14.56 8.41
CA ASN A 101 -5.71 13.43 9.10
C ASN A 101 -4.73 12.74 10.06
N VAL A 102 -4.08 13.52 10.91
CA VAL A 102 -3.02 13.08 11.86
C VAL A 102 -3.50 12.05 12.90
N ASN A 103 -4.81 11.85 13.01
CA ASN A 103 -5.44 10.87 13.89
C ASN A 103 -5.75 9.54 13.19
N ALA A 104 -5.52 9.43 11.89
CA ALA A 104 -5.75 8.19 11.15
C ALA A 104 -4.90 7.05 11.71
N THR A 105 -5.53 5.94 12.05
CA THR A 105 -4.88 4.71 12.52
C THR A 105 -4.90 3.60 11.47
N THR A 106 -5.81 3.70 10.50
CA THR A 106 -5.96 2.72 9.42
C THR A 106 -6.33 3.38 8.09
N VAL A 107 -5.70 2.89 7.03
CA VAL A 107 -5.97 3.21 5.62
C VAL A 107 -6.08 1.91 4.82
N ALA A 108 -6.60 0.85 5.46
CA ALA A 108 -6.71 -0.47 4.85
C ALA A 108 -7.53 -0.41 3.55
N GLN A 109 -7.04 -1.10 2.52
CA GLN A 109 -7.68 -1.24 1.21
C GLN A 109 -8.04 0.10 0.55
N CYS A 110 -7.33 1.19 0.92
CA CYS A 110 -7.67 2.55 0.49
C CYS A 110 -7.80 2.68 -1.03
N PHE A 111 -6.88 2.04 -1.77
CA PHE A 111 -6.83 2.04 -3.24
C PHE A 111 -6.94 0.63 -3.83
N LEU A 112 -7.56 -0.32 -3.12
CA LEU A 112 -7.73 -1.69 -3.60
C LEU A 112 -8.32 -1.68 -5.02
N ASN A 113 -7.68 -2.37 -5.97
CA ASN A 113 -8.11 -2.49 -7.36
C ASN A 113 -8.25 -1.15 -8.13
N CYS A 114 -7.50 -0.11 -7.76
CA CYS A 114 -7.37 1.11 -8.57
C CYS A 114 -6.40 0.87 -9.73
N THR A 115 -6.87 0.19 -10.78
CA THR A 115 -6.03 -0.39 -11.84
C THR A 115 -5.33 0.62 -12.74
N ARG A 116 -5.77 1.89 -12.77
CA ARG A 116 -5.15 2.97 -13.55
C ARG A 116 -4.21 3.87 -12.76
N LEU A 117 -4.06 3.66 -11.45
CA LEU A 117 -3.01 4.36 -10.68
C LEU A 117 -1.63 3.99 -11.24
N THR A 118 -0.81 5.00 -11.53
CA THR A 118 0.53 4.79 -12.11
C THR A 118 1.67 4.94 -11.10
N THR A 119 1.47 5.71 -10.04
CA THR A 119 2.53 6.00 -9.07
C THR A 119 2.01 6.09 -7.64
N VAL A 120 2.85 5.71 -6.66
CA VAL A 120 2.65 6.05 -5.25
C VAL A 120 3.46 7.32 -4.96
N PRO A 121 2.81 8.45 -4.58
CA PRO A 121 3.47 9.75 -4.47
C PRO A 121 4.40 9.85 -3.26
N SER A 122 5.35 10.78 -3.34
CA SER A 122 6.24 11.19 -2.26
C SER A 122 5.45 11.62 -1.02
N ARG A 123 5.96 11.27 0.17
CA ARG A 123 5.49 11.73 1.48
C ARG A 123 3.99 11.58 1.73
N LEU A 124 3.39 10.52 1.20
CA LEU A 124 1.95 10.27 1.33
C LEU A 124 1.49 10.22 2.80
N PHE A 125 2.38 9.79 3.71
CA PHE A 125 2.10 9.61 5.14
C PHE A 125 2.94 10.49 6.08
N GLU A 126 3.58 11.56 5.60
CA GLU A 126 4.52 12.36 6.39
C GLU A 126 3.96 12.81 7.76
N ALA A 127 2.68 13.13 7.84
CA ALA A 127 2.02 13.59 9.07
C ALA A 127 1.30 12.46 9.86
N ASN A 128 1.30 11.22 9.34
CA ASN A 128 0.41 10.16 9.83
C ASN A 128 1.11 9.17 10.77
N THR A 129 1.77 9.68 11.80
CA THR A 129 2.57 8.89 12.76
C THR A 129 1.76 7.87 13.58
N LYS A 130 0.43 8.00 13.60
CA LYS A 130 -0.48 7.07 14.30
C LYS A 130 -0.97 5.92 13.43
N THR A 131 -0.77 5.99 12.12
CA THR A 131 -1.24 4.95 11.20
C THR A 131 -0.49 3.65 11.44
N LYS A 132 -1.24 2.56 11.57
CA LYS A 132 -0.72 1.22 11.84
C LYS A 132 -1.16 0.18 10.81
N THR A 133 -2.31 0.35 10.19
CA THR A 133 -2.88 -0.65 9.28
C THR A 133 -2.97 -0.11 7.86
N LEU A 134 -2.19 -0.74 6.96
CA LEU A 134 -2.13 -0.47 5.53
C LEU A 134 -2.40 -1.77 4.73
N THR A 135 -3.11 -2.71 5.34
CA THR A 135 -3.44 -4.00 4.72
C THR A 135 -4.10 -3.79 3.37
N GLU A 136 -3.59 -4.46 2.33
CA GLU A 136 -4.10 -4.46 0.95
C GLU A 136 -4.28 -3.04 0.35
N MET A 137 -3.53 -2.03 0.84
CA MET A 137 -3.76 -0.63 0.50
C MET A 137 -3.73 -0.37 -1.01
N PHE A 138 -2.82 -1.00 -1.74
CA PHE A 138 -2.64 -0.92 -3.20
C PHE A 138 -2.80 -2.28 -3.88
N SER A 139 -3.38 -3.28 -3.20
CA SER A 139 -3.57 -4.60 -3.79
C SER A 139 -4.39 -4.50 -5.08
N GLY A 140 -3.95 -5.17 -6.15
CA GLY A 140 -4.60 -5.13 -7.46
C GLY A 140 -4.45 -3.80 -8.23
N CYS A 141 -3.61 -2.86 -7.76
CA CYS A 141 -3.28 -1.66 -8.53
C CYS A 141 -2.30 -2.01 -9.66
N SER A 142 -2.81 -2.73 -10.66
CA SER A 142 -1.99 -3.29 -11.74
C SER A 142 -1.28 -2.25 -12.61
N GLY A 143 -1.70 -0.98 -12.58
CA GLY A 143 -1.09 0.12 -13.31
C GLY A 143 0.09 0.80 -12.60
N ILE A 144 0.34 0.51 -11.30
CA ILE A 144 1.45 1.15 -10.58
C ILE A 144 2.79 0.69 -11.17
N GLU A 145 3.54 1.63 -11.72
CA GLU A 145 4.87 1.44 -12.31
C GLU A 145 6.00 1.78 -11.32
N SER A 146 5.74 2.72 -10.39
CA SER A 146 6.76 3.21 -9.46
C SER A 146 6.21 3.63 -8.10
N ILE A 147 7.08 3.57 -7.08
CA ILE A 147 6.83 4.04 -5.72
C ILE A 147 7.89 5.09 -5.39
N ALA A 148 7.48 6.27 -4.93
CA ALA A 148 8.44 7.29 -4.50
C ALA A 148 9.26 6.77 -3.29
N PRO A 149 10.59 6.97 -3.24
CA PRO A 149 11.44 6.39 -2.19
C PRO A 149 11.05 6.80 -0.77
N ASP A 150 10.42 7.95 -0.61
CA ASP A 150 9.98 8.53 0.66
C ASP A 150 8.46 8.46 0.88
N ALA A 151 7.75 7.64 0.08
CA ALA A 151 6.28 7.50 0.12
C ALA A 151 5.76 7.19 1.53
N PHE A 152 6.48 6.38 2.30
CA PHE A 152 6.10 5.92 3.64
C PHE A 152 6.81 6.64 4.78
N THR A 153 7.51 7.73 4.50
CA THR A 153 8.07 8.61 5.53
C THR A 153 6.95 9.10 6.45
N GLY A 154 7.20 9.08 7.77
CA GLY A 154 6.19 9.41 8.80
C GLY A 154 5.56 8.18 9.47
N LEU A 155 5.57 7.02 8.81
CA LEU A 155 5.12 5.77 9.42
C LEU A 155 6.24 5.19 10.31
N ASN A 156 6.29 5.62 11.56
CA ASN A 156 7.32 5.24 12.53
C ASN A 156 6.77 4.41 13.70
N GLY A 157 5.53 3.98 13.63
CA GLY A 157 4.89 3.14 14.63
C GLY A 157 5.51 1.74 14.71
N THR A 158 5.52 1.17 15.91
CA THR A 158 5.79 -0.27 16.10
C THR A 158 4.55 -1.09 15.69
N SER A 159 4.74 -2.27 15.10
CA SER A 159 3.66 -3.18 14.70
C SER A 159 2.81 -2.66 13.52
N LEU A 160 3.44 -2.02 12.56
CA LEU A 160 2.78 -1.70 11.28
C LEU A 160 2.34 -2.98 10.56
N ASN A 161 1.17 -2.93 9.93
CA ASN A 161 0.63 -4.03 9.13
C ASN A 161 0.49 -3.61 7.67
N PHE A 162 1.38 -4.14 6.83
CA PHE A 162 1.39 -3.98 5.37
C PHE A 162 1.01 -5.28 4.64
N GLN A 163 0.29 -6.20 5.29
CA GLN A 163 -0.10 -7.46 4.66
C GLN A 163 -0.70 -7.20 3.28
N LYS A 164 -0.12 -7.82 2.25
CA LYS A 164 -0.58 -7.75 0.85
C LYS A 164 -0.72 -6.34 0.29
N ALA A 165 0.02 -5.35 0.85
CA ALA A 165 -0.21 -3.94 0.49
C ALA A 165 0.02 -3.65 -1.00
N PHE A 166 0.88 -4.41 -1.69
CA PHE A 166 1.15 -4.31 -3.12
C PHE A 166 0.91 -5.63 -3.87
N LEU A 167 0.09 -6.53 -3.31
CA LEU A 167 -0.26 -7.79 -4.00
C LEU A 167 -0.82 -7.50 -5.39
N ASN A 168 -0.35 -8.21 -6.43
CA ASN A 168 -0.81 -8.03 -7.82
C ASN A 168 -0.58 -6.63 -8.43
N CYS A 169 0.46 -5.90 -8.00
CA CYS A 169 0.90 -4.68 -8.70
C CYS A 169 1.76 -5.07 -9.91
N THR A 170 1.11 -5.56 -10.97
CA THR A 170 1.78 -6.27 -12.07
C THR A 170 2.64 -5.38 -12.98
N SER A 171 2.46 -4.06 -12.97
CA SER A 171 3.31 -3.10 -13.71
C SER A 171 4.48 -2.55 -12.90
N LEU A 172 4.55 -2.82 -11.58
CA LEU A 172 5.64 -2.34 -10.73
C LEU A 172 6.98 -2.90 -11.20
N ARG A 173 7.95 -2.03 -11.50
CA ARG A 173 9.25 -2.42 -12.07
C ARG A 173 10.36 -2.52 -11.04
N GLU A 174 10.31 -1.67 -10.04
CA GLU A 174 11.37 -1.55 -9.05
C GLU A 174 10.82 -1.19 -7.67
N ILE A 175 11.44 -1.76 -6.63
CA ILE A 175 11.29 -1.29 -5.25
C ILE A 175 12.52 -0.45 -4.93
N PRO A 176 12.36 0.86 -4.63
CA PRO A 176 13.49 1.75 -4.43
C PRO A 176 14.29 1.42 -3.17
N ASP A 177 15.55 1.83 -3.16
CA ASP A 177 16.43 1.69 -2.01
C ASP A 177 15.80 2.34 -0.77
N GLY A 178 15.87 1.66 0.37
CA GLY A 178 15.44 2.17 1.66
C GLY A 178 13.94 2.40 1.85
N LEU A 179 13.07 1.99 0.94
CA LEU A 179 11.63 2.30 0.92
C LEU A 179 10.94 2.12 2.28
N LEU A 180 11.20 1.04 2.99
CA LEU A 180 10.60 0.70 4.29
C LEU A 180 11.64 0.66 5.42
N LYS A 181 12.80 1.28 5.23
CA LYS A 181 13.92 1.26 6.19
C LYS A 181 13.55 1.90 7.54
N THR A 182 12.67 2.88 7.55
CA THR A 182 12.23 3.57 8.77
C THR A 182 11.01 2.94 9.43
N THR A 183 10.35 1.98 8.77
CA THR A 183 9.17 1.30 9.29
C THR A 183 9.56 0.13 10.19
N GLN A 184 8.76 -0.17 11.22
CA GLN A 184 8.97 -1.33 12.09
C GLN A 184 7.76 -2.27 11.99
N MET A 185 7.97 -3.39 11.30
CA MET A 185 6.94 -4.41 11.12
C MET A 185 7.37 -5.72 11.80
N SER A 186 6.39 -6.42 12.38
CA SER A 186 6.62 -7.75 12.95
C SER A 186 6.56 -8.86 11.89
N THR A 187 5.83 -8.64 10.80
CA THR A 187 5.68 -9.56 9.68
C THR A 187 5.48 -8.81 8.36
N TYR A 188 5.84 -9.46 7.23
CA TYR A 188 5.71 -8.92 5.88
C TYR A 188 4.95 -9.90 4.96
N PRO A 189 3.74 -10.38 5.32
CA PRO A 189 3.12 -11.45 4.55
C PRO A 189 2.66 -10.96 3.17
N SER A 190 3.20 -11.59 2.12
CA SER A 190 2.81 -11.40 0.71
C SER A 190 2.83 -9.93 0.27
N LEU A 191 3.76 -9.11 0.81
CA LEU A 191 3.75 -7.66 0.62
C LEU A 191 3.78 -7.25 -0.86
N PHE A 192 4.62 -7.89 -1.67
CA PHE A 192 4.78 -7.68 -3.10
C PHE A 192 4.53 -8.96 -3.91
N ALA A 193 3.75 -9.91 -3.35
CA ALA A 193 3.46 -11.15 -4.09
C ALA A 193 2.73 -10.85 -5.41
N ASP A 194 2.98 -11.68 -6.41
CA ASP A 194 2.40 -11.58 -7.76
C ASP A 194 2.65 -10.24 -8.47
N CYS A 195 3.71 -9.49 -8.07
CA CYS A 195 4.20 -8.35 -8.82
C CYS A 195 4.99 -8.84 -10.05
N THR A 196 4.29 -9.38 -11.04
CA THR A 196 4.90 -10.11 -12.17
C THR A 196 5.82 -9.25 -13.04
N GLY A 197 5.67 -7.91 -13.02
CA GLY A 197 6.54 -6.97 -13.73
C GLY A 197 7.77 -6.50 -12.94
N LEU A 198 7.90 -6.89 -11.66
CA LEU A 198 9.00 -6.45 -10.79
C LEU A 198 10.33 -7.05 -11.27
N VAL A 199 11.30 -6.18 -11.60
CA VAL A 199 12.62 -6.57 -12.11
C VAL A 199 13.69 -6.45 -11.02
N ARG A 200 13.60 -5.44 -10.16
CA ARG A 200 14.64 -5.12 -9.17
C ARG A 200 14.05 -4.82 -7.79
N VAL A 201 14.70 -5.36 -6.76
CA VAL A 201 14.51 -4.95 -5.37
C VAL A 201 15.75 -4.17 -4.92
N GLY A 202 15.55 -2.97 -4.41
CA GLY A 202 16.61 -2.09 -3.95
C GLY A 202 17.39 -2.61 -2.74
N SER A 203 18.38 -1.85 -2.32
CA SER A 203 19.18 -2.12 -1.12
C SER A 203 18.49 -1.55 0.13
N GLU A 204 18.74 -2.17 1.29
CA GLU A 204 18.29 -1.70 2.61
C GLU A 204 16.77 -1.42 2.70
N VAL A 205 15.97 -2.15 1.94
CA VAL A 205 14.52 -1.88 1.78
C VAL A 205 13.76 -2.09 3.08
N PHE A 206 14.05 -3.18 3.81
CA PHE A 206 13.20 -3.62 4.92
C PHE A 206 13.90 -3.54 6.27
N ASN A 207 13.34 -2.78 7.21
CA ASN A 207 13.77 -2.82 8.60
C ASN A 207 13.21 -4.06 9.30
N CYS A 208 14.06 -5.06 9.49
CA CYS A 208 13.68 -6.36 10.04
C CYS A 208 13.97 -6.49 11.56
N ALA A 209 14.33 -5.42 12.27
CA ALA A 209 14.70 -5.47 13.68
C ALA A 209 13.61 -6.08 14.61
N SER A 210 12.35 -6.00 14.20
CA SER A 210 11.21 -6.60 14.90
C SER A 210 10.56 -7.76 14.13
N ALA A 211 11.00 -8.02 12.91
CA ALA A 211 10.38 -9.02 12.03
C ALA A 211 10.68 -10.44 12.49
N THR A 212 9.67 -11.27 12.57
CA THR A 212 9.77 -12.70 12.84
C THR A 212 9.48 -13.55 11.59
N MET A 213 8.68 -13.05 10.65
CA MET A 213 8.32 -13.75 9.42
C MET A 213 8.40 -12.82 8.22
N PHE A 214 8.98 -13.34 7.13
CA PHE A 214 9.13 -12.64 5.84
C PHE A 214 8.64 -13.54 4.70
N ASN A 215 7.45 -14.15 4.92
CA ASN A 215 6.93 -15.21 4.07
C ASN A 215 6.25 -14.65 2.83
N SER A 216 6.51 -15.28 1.67
CA SER A 216 5.85 -14.99 0.39
C SER A 216 5.97 -13.53 -0.05
N VAL A 217 6.98 -12.78 0.39
CA VAL A 217 7.06 -11.34 0.10
C VAL A 217 7.17 -11.07 -1.40
N PHE A 218 7.90 -11.90 -2.13
CA PHE A 218 8.10 -11.82 -3.58
C PHE A 218 7.61 -13.07 -4.32
N ASP A 219 6.72 -13.84 -3.70
CA ASP A 219 6.12 -15.01 -4.30
C ASP A 219 5.43 -14.65 -5.62
N GLY A 220 5.74 -15.36 -6.72
CA GLY A 220 5.17 -15.08 -8.04
C GLY A 220 5.72 -13.83 -8.76
N CYS A 221 6.82 -13.22 -8.28
CA CYS A 221 7.49 -12.12 -9.00
C CYS A 221 8.31 -12.67 -10.19
N THR A 222 7.62 -13.11 -11.23
CA THR A 222 8.21 -13.91 -12.32
C THR A 222 9.30 -13.21 -13.11
N SER A 223 9.31 -11.86 -13.16
CA SER A 223 10.33 -11.05 -13.85
C SER A 223 11.46 -10.57 -12.95
N LEU A 224 11.47 -10.95 -11.64
CA LEU A 224 12.49 -10.47 -10.72
C LEU A 224 13.87 -11.04 -11.11
N GLU A 225 14.83 -10.15 -11.40
CA GLU A 225 16.21 -10.48 -11.82
C GLU A 225 17.22 -10.20 -10.73
N GLU A 226 17.03 -9.11 -9.96
CA GLU A 226 18.04 -8.59 -9.04
C GLU A 226 17.46 -8.27 -7.65
N VAL A 227 18.25 -8.62 -6.62
CA VAL A 227 17.99 -8.29 -5.22
C VAL A 227 19.17 -7.50 -4.67
N GLY A 228 18.91 -6.30 -4.14
CA GLY A 228 19.94 -5.41 -3.62
C GLY A 228 20.65 -5.96 -2.39
N LYS A 229 21.88 -5.52 -2.19
CA LYS A 229 22.68 -5.86 -1.00
C LYS A 229 21.97 -5.37 0.25
N ASN A 230 22.03 -6.17 1.33
CA ASN A 230 21.43 -5.83 2.61
C ASN A 230 19.95 -5.43 2.50
N MET A 231 19.19 -6.04 1.57
CA MET A 231 17.75 -5.83 1.43
C MET A 231 17.03 -5.94 2.78
N LEU A 232 17.44 -6.89 3.62
CA LEU A 232 16.99 -7.08 5.00
C LEU A 232 17.95 -6.36 5.96
N VAL A 233 17.48 -5.34 6.66
CA VAL A 233 18.25 -4.61 7.65
C VAL A 233 17.94 -5.16 9.05
N ASN A 234 18.96 -5.61 9.80
CA ASN A 234 18.86 -6.17 11.16
C ASN A 234 17.88 -7.36 11.29
N PRO A 235 17.96 -8.45 10.53
CA PRO A 235 17.01 -9.56 10.56
C PRO A 235 17.18 -10.52 11.77
N VAL A 236 17.70 -10.03 12.89
CA VAL A 236 18.13 -10.82 14.06
C VAL A 236 17.02 -11.61 14.78
N LYS A 237 15.75 -11.29 14.53
CA LYS A 237 14.59 -12.01 15.07
C LYS A 237 13.89 -12.89 14.05
N LEU A 238 14.33 -12.85 12.81
CA LEU A 238 13.68 -13.56 11.71
C LEU A 238 13.76 -15.07 11.90
N THR A 239 12.62 -15.74 11.84
CA THR A 239 12.52 -17.20 12.03
C THR A 239 12.05 -17.92 10.77
N SER A 240 11.41 -17.22 9.82
CA SER A 240 10.87 -17.82 8.60
C SER A 240 10.95 -16.88 7.41
N VAL A 241 11.39 -17.43 6.27
CA VAL A 241 11.38 -16.82 4.93
C VAL A 241 10.70 -17.76 3.93
N ALA A 242 9.72 -18.56 4.38
CA ALA A 242 9.02 -19.50 3.53
C ALA A 242 8.44 -18.83 2.28
N ASN A 243 8.62 -19.43 1.12
CA ASN A 243 8.17 -18.96 -0.20
C ASN A 243 8.66 -17.54 -0.56
N LEU A 244 9.76 -17.03 0.02
CA LEU A 244 10.19 -15.64 -0.16
C LEU A 244 10.32 -15.24 -1.62
N PHE A 245 10.96 -16.08 -2.43
CA PHE A 245 11.18 -15.92 -3.87
C PHE A 245 10.56 -17.08 -4.68
N ARG A 246 9.52 -17.73 -4.14
CA ARG A 246 8.88 -18.82 -4.88
C ARG A 246 8.40 -18.31 -6.24
N ASP A 247 8.65 -19.10 -7.29
CA ASP A 247 8.26 -18.82 -8.67
C ASP A 247 8.84 -17.51 -9.26
N CYS A 248 9.99 -17.01 -8.71
CA CYS A 248 10.77 -15.93 -9.32
C CYS A 248 11.64 -16.49 -10.44
N GLY A 249 11.02 -16.86 -11.57
CA GLY A 249 11.66 -17.61 -12.64
C GLY A 249 12.88 -16.94 -13.29
N MET A 250 12.97 -15.61 -13.28
CA MET A 250 14.07 -14.84 -13.86
C MET A 250 15.16 -14.44 -12.85
N LEU A 251 15.02 -14.78 -11.57
CA LEU A 251 16.00 -14.44 -10.54
C LEU A 251 17.33 -15.16 -10.81
N ARG A 252 18.38 -14.36 -11.08
CA ARG A 252 19.71 -14.89 -11.49
C ARG A 252 20.64 -15.11 -10.31
N SER A 253 20.56 -14.22 -9.31
CA SER A 253 21.40 -14.32 -8.13
C SER A 253 20.77 -13.62 -6.93
N VAL A 254 21.18 -14.02 -5.74
CA VAL A 254 20.89 -13.31 -4.50
C VAL A 254 22.22 -13.02 -3.79
N PRO A 255 22.33 -11.92 -3.01
CA PRO A 255 23.53 -11.65 -2.24
C PRO A 255 23.87 -12.84 -1.30
N VAL A 256 25.11 -13.31 -1.29
CA VAL A 256 25.56 -14.42 -0.43
C VAL A 256 25.25 -14.11 1.04
N SER A 257 25.36 -12.84 1.46
CA SER A 257 25.10 -12.38 2.83
C SER A 257 23.61 -12.14 3.14
N LEU A 258 22.68 -12.53 2.27
CA LEU A 258 21.25 -12.17 2.42
C LEU A 258 20.66 -12.55 3.78
N PHE A 259 21.10 -13.67 4.35
CA PHE A 259 20.57 -14.21 5.61
C PHE A 259 21.62 -14.31 6.73
N ASP A 260 22.84 -13.79 6.56
CA ASP A 260 23.95 -13.95 7.52
C ASP A 260 23.57 -13.44 8.93
N GLU A 261 22.85 -12.33 9.00
CA GLU A 261 22.40 -11.77 10.28
C GLU A 261 21.11 -12.41 10.82
N ALA A 262 20.46 -13.30 10.05
CA ALA A 262 19.21 -13.96 10.42
C ALA A 262 19.47 -15.19 11.32
N VAL A 263 20.20 -15.02 12.40
CA VAL A 263 20.71 -16.09 13.31
C VAL A 263 19.63 -16.97 13.95
N LYS A 264 18.35 -16.58 13.87
CA LYS A 264 17.21 -17.34 14.39
C LYS A 264 16.39 -18.04 13.29
N LEU A 265 16.85 -17.97 12.05
CA LEU A 265 16.13 -18.55 10.92
C LEU A 265 15.98 -20.06 11.08
N LYS A 266 14.76 -20.57 10.92
CA LYS A 266 14.37 -21.97 11.08
C LYS A 266 13.67 -22.54 9.85
N THR A 267 13.00 -21.69 9.07
CA THR A 267 12.13 -22.12 7.97
C THR A 267 12.52 -21.41 6.68
N LEU A 268 12.98 -22.21 5.72
CA LEU A 268 13.32 -21.82 4.35
C LEU A 268 12.47 -22.60 3.33
N THR A 269 11.33 -23.13 3.72
CA THR A 269 10.49 -23.97 2.86
C THR A 269 10.15 -23.23 1.57
N SER A 270 10.47 -23.84 0.43
CA SER A 270 10.18 -23.32 -0.92
C SER A 270 10.71 -21.89 -1.18
N THR A 271 11.73 -21.42 -0.44
CA THR A 271 12.27 -20.06 -0.57
C THR A 271 12.67 -19.71 -2.01
N PHE A 272 13.27 -20.65 -2.73
CA PHE A 272 13.72 -20.50 -4.12
C PHE A 272 13.05 -21.51 -5.06
N GLN A 273 11.96 -22.13 -4.67
CA GLN A 273 11.22 -23.04 -5.54
C GLN A 273 10.77 -22.29 -6.79
N GLY A 274 11.02 -22.86 -7.99
CA GLY A 274 10.64 -22.24 -9.26
C GLY A 274 11.56 -21.12 -9.74
N CYS A 275 12.68 -20.81 -9.06
CA CYS A 275 13.70 -19.86 -9.52
C CYS A 275 14.58 -20.52 -10.61
N ALA A 276 14.03 -20.68 -11.81
CA ALA A 276 14.67 -21.48 -12.88
C ALA A 276 15.97 -20.87 -13.43
N SER A 277 16.17 -19.56 -13.28
CA SER A 277 17.37 -18.85 -13.77
C SER A 277 18.43 -18.63 -12.69
N LEU A 278 18.23 -19.15 -11.47
CA LEU A 278 19.16 -18.92 -10.37
C LEU A 278 20.50 -19.66 -10.64
N GLU A 279 21.56 -18.89 -10.82
CA GLU A 279 22.92 -19.38 -11.08
C GLU A 279 23.79 -19.23 -9.83
N GLY A 280 24.73 -20.17 -9.63
CA GLY A 280 25.71 -20.13 -8.55
C GLY A 280 25.40 -21.04 -7.38
N GLU A 281 26.30 -21.03 -6.39
CA GLU A 281 26.10 -21.79 -5.16
C GLU A 281 24.91 -21.21 -4.38
N SER A 282 23.99 -22.08 -4.02
CA SER A 282 22.91 -21.72 -3.09
C SER A 282 23.54 -21.10 -1.84
N PRO A 283 22.99 -20.00 -1.29
CA PRO A 283 23.44 -19.46 0.00
C PRO A 283 23.28 -20.46 1.17
N TYR A 284 22.77 -21.67 0.88
CA TYR A 284 22.63 -22.77 1.85
C TYR A 284 22.86 -24.13 1.18
#